data_e5355f351086ae1342231406e73963e9
#
_entry.id   e5355f351086ae1342231406e73963e9
#
_cell.length_a   1.000
_cell.length_b   1.000
_cell.length_c   1.000
_cell.angle_alpha   90.00
_cell.angle_beta   90.00
_cell.angle_gamma   90.00
#
_symmetry.space_group_name_H-M   'P 1'
#
loop_
_entity.id
_entity.type
_entity.pdbx_description
1 polymer ?
#
loop_
_entity_poly.entity_id
_entity_poly.type
_entity_poly.pdbx_seq_one_letter_code
_entity_poly.pdbx_strand_id
1 'polypeptide(L)'
;FEGEEEPWLRINSEKGLSNFEKECLRMTLSTNKELALSDLFPEYQVSSGLFHGAKEADEKHIREFGMHLKRSFERRLERMQSCVRDRVKILRIPSYYRPLTEKENNLVKKMKICSVVTGVVGLIIFYYSFRTHGYFSLPLLSLGLIGLLASALIHFVTRGPSRDGVLNEEGAEVVYLWTSFENMLRDIAHLDKAELESIVVWNRLLVYATLYGYAKKVNKIMKLHNIQLENAAMNLYVSCGWDKQFHTSATQINLYTSVANTASTFSVSSGSGSSGGGFSGGGGGGSVGAF
;
A
#
# COMPACT_ATOMS: atom_id res chain seq x y z
N PHE A 1 35.86 -7.43 -1.91
CA PHE A 1 34.85 -6.36 -1.90
C PHE A 1 35.37 -5.32 -0.93
N GLU A 2 36.16 -4.36 -1.42
CA GLU A 2 36.58 -3.18 -0.69
C GLU A 2 35.40 -2.21 -0.62
N GLY A 3 35.17 -1.66 0.58
CA GLY A 3 34.02 -0.88 0.99
C GLY A 3 33.50 0.12 -0.01
N GLU A 4 32.36 -0.16 -0.61
CA GLU A 4 31.52 0.88 -1.17
C GLU A 4 31.07 1.74 -0.01
N GLU A 5 31.49 3.01 0.00
CA GLU A 5 31.01 3.98 0.97
C GLU A 5 29.49 4.02 0.91
N GLU A 6 28.88 3.89 2.07
CA GLU A 6 27.43 3.93 2.17
C GLU A 6 26.89 5.27 1.64
N PRO A 7 25.89 5.27 0.73
CA PRO A 7 25.38 6.49 0.15
C PRO A 7 24.59 7.32 1.17
N TRP A 8 24.78 8.63 1.14
CA TRP A 8 24.15 9.59 2.03
C TRP A 8 23.16 10.48 1.30
N LEU A 9 22.02 10.74 1.94
CA LEU A 9 21.05 11.74 1.50
C LEU A 9 21.28 13.03 2.31
N ARG A 10 21.54 14.16 1.62
CA ARG A 10 21.78 15.46 2.24
C ARG A 10 20.82 16.52 1.70
N ILE A 11 20.26 17.31 2.60
CA ILE A 11 19.47 18.49 2.22
C ILE A 11 20.41 19.66 1.93
N ASN A 12 20.51 20.06 0.67
CA ASN A 12 21.30 21.22 0.28
C ASN A 12 20.52 22.53 0.46
N SER A 13 19.21 22.54 0.19
CA SER A 13 18.34 23.69 0.35
C SER A 13 16.88 23.27 0.44
N GLU A 14 16.14 23.93 1.30
CA GLU A 14 14.67 23.81 1.40
C GLU A 14 13.92 24.92 0.64
N LYS A 15 14.68 25.85 -0.02
CA LYS A 15 14.07 26.95 -0.77
C LYS A 15 13.35 26.41 -2.00
N GLY A 16 12.10 26.85 -2.17
CA GLY A 16 11.27 26.42 -3.31
C GLY A 16 10.48 25.13 -3.12
N LEU A 17 10.69 24.40 -2.02
CA LEU A 17 9.92 23.20 -1.72
C LEU A 17 8.49 23.57 -1.26
N SER A 18 7.51 22.81 -1.77
CA SER A 18 6.13 22.86 -1.30
C SER A 18 6.01 22.36 0.14
N ASN A 19 4.91 22.68 0.82
CA ASN A 19 4.67 22.18 2.17
C ASN A 19 4.61 20.64 2.21
N PHE A 20 4.09 20.02 1.17
CA PHE A 20 4.06 18.55 1.05
C PHE A 20 5.48 17.97 0.97
N GLU A 21 6.35 18.54 0.12
CA GLU A 21 7.74 18.10 0.00
C GLU A 21 8.53 18.28 1.29
N LYS A 22 8.28 19.37 2.04
CA LYS A 22 8.86 19.57 3.37
C LYS A 22 8.40 18.53 4.38
N GLU A 23 7.11 18.14 4.38
CA GLU A 23 6.63 17.06 5.24
C GLU A 23 7.20 15.71 4.83
N CYS A 24 7.38 15.44 3.53
CA CYS A 24 8.07 14.24 3.05
C CYS A 24 9.53 14.19 3.54
N LEU A 25 10.28 15.30 3.43
CA LEU A 25 11.64 15.38 3.95
C LEU A 25 11.71 15.16 5.46
N ARG A 26 10.80 15.76 6.22
CA ARG A 26 10.70 15.52 7.66
C ARG A 26 10.38 14.07 8.01
N MET A 27 9.55 13.41 7.22
CA MET A 27 9.28 11.99 7.40
C MET A 27 10.52 11.14 7.14
N THR A 28 11.28 11.48 6.10
CA THR A 28 12.46 10.72 5.64
C THR A 28 13.68 10.96 6.54
N LEU A 29 13.97 12.20 6.92
CA LEU A 29 15.18 12.60 7.61
C LEU A 29 14.96 13.01 9.07
N SER A 30 13.70 13.19 9.52
CA SER A 30 13.33 13.77 10.80
C SER A 30 13.93 15.19 10.96
N THR A 31 14.77 15.40 11.94
CA THR A 31 15.47 16.67 12.20
C THR A 31 16.89 16.70 11.61
N ASN A 32 17.34 15.61 11.02
CA ASN A 32 18.68 15.49 10.49
C ASN A 32 18.79 16.21 9.12
N LYS A 33 19.93 16.83 8.88
CA LYS A 33 20.23 17.44 7.57
C LYS A 33 20.80 16.46 6.57
N GLU A 34 21.37 15.38 7.07
CA GLU A 34 21.93 14.29 6.27
C GLU A 34 21.81 12.96 7.02
N LEU A 35 21.55 11.90 6.29
CA LEU A 35 21.46 10.53 6.79
C LEU A 35 21.95 9.55 5.72
N ALA A 36 22.50 8.43 6.18
CA ALA A 36 22.76 7.29 5.31
C ALA A 36 21.45 6.71 4.78
N LEU A 37 21.47 6.09 3.61
CA LEU A 37 20.26 5.49 3.03
C LEU A 37 19.68 4.33 3.87
N SER A 38 20.51 3.64 4.64
CA SER A 38 20.07 2.61 5.60
C SER A 38 19.29 3.18 6.77
N ASP A 39 19.60 4.43 7.17
CA ASP A 39 19.06 5.10 8.34
C ASP A 39 17.88 6.01 8.05
N LEU A 40 17.41 6.03 6.81
CA LEU A 40 16.22 6.80 6.44
C LEU A 40 15.01 6.36 7.27
N PHE A 41 14.12 7.30 7.50
CA PHE A 41 12.92 7.12 8.33
C PHE A 41 13.23 6.77 9.80
N PRO A 42 14.12 7.52 10.48
CA PRO A 42 14.62 7.17 11.81
C PRO A 42 13.51 7.06 12.88
N GLU A 43 12.44 7.83 12.75
CA GLU A 43 11.29 7.78 13.66
C GLU A 43 10.42 6.51 13.47
N TYR A 44 10.63 5.75 12.41
CA TYR A 44 9.87 4.55 12.06
C TYR A 44 10.67 3.26 12.23
N GLN A 45 11.89 3.36 12.79
CA GLN A 45 12.70 2.18 13.07
C GLN A 45 12.17 1.50 14.34
N VAL A 46 11.59 0.31 14.17
CA VAL A 46 11.06 -0.52 15.25
C VAL A 46 11.54 -1.96 15.06
N SER A 47 11.76 -2.66 16.18
CA SER A 47 12.10 -4.08 16.15
C SER A 47 10.85 -4.94 16.08
N SER A 48 10.83 -5.94 15.21
CA SER A 48 9.75 -6.93 15.10
C SER A 48 9.63 -7.81 16.36
N GLY A 49 10.71 -7.95 17.13
CA GLY A 49 10.76 -8.76 18.35
C GLY A 49 10.40 -8.02 19.65
N LEU A 50 9.90 -6.79 19.55
CA LEU A 50 9.71 -5.90 20.71
C LEU A 50 8.83 -6.49 21.83
N PHE A 51 7.93 -7.42 21.51
CA PHE A 51 6.98 -8.00 22.45
C PHE A 51 7.19 -9.50 22.68
N HIS A 52 8.32 -10.06 22.23
CA HIS A 52 8.65 -11.45 22.51
C HIS A 52 8.88 -11.67 24.01
N GLY A 53 8.08 -12.58 24.59
CA GLY A 53 8.18 -12.91 26.02
C GLY A 53 7.49 -11.94 26.97
N ALA A 54 6.67 -11.02 26.46
CA ALA A 54 5.87 -10.10 27.27
C ALA A 54 4.88 -10.86 28.17
N LYS A 55 4.79 -10.45 29.43
CA LYS A 55 3.91 -11.03 30.44
C LYS A 55 2.59 -10.24 30.53
N GLU A 56 1.59 -10.82 31.18
CA GLU A 56 0.28 -10.18 31.41
C GLU A 56 0.40 -8.79 32.09
N ALA A 57 1.37 -8.62 32.98
CA ALA A 57 1.64 -7.33 33.64
C ALA A 57 2.06 -6.24 32.64
N ASP A 58 2.61 -6.60 31.48
CA ASP A 58 3.10 -5.66 30.48
C ASP A 58 2.03 -5.26 29.46
N GLU A 59 0.89 -5.96 29.45
CA GLU A 59 -0.19 -5.79 28.46
C GLU A 59 -0.65 -4.35 28.32
N LYS A 60 -0.91 -3.67 29.46
CA LYS A 60 -1.35 -2.27 29.48
C LYS A 60 -0.30 -1.34 28.87
N HIS A 61 0.95 -1.48 29.23
CA HIS A 61 2.05 -0.66 28.72
C HIS A 61 2.27 -0.88 27.23
N ILE A 62 2.17 -2.12 26.76
CA ILE A 62 2.30 -2.48 25.35
C ILE A 62 1.17 -1.85 24.54
N ARG A 63 -0.08 -1.90 25.03
CA ARG A 63 -1.23 -1.25 24.39
C ARG A 63 -1.08 0.27 24.33
N GLU A 64 -0.69 0.90 25.44
CA GLU A 64 -0.46 2.34 25.49
C GLU A 64 0.63 2.77 24.50
N PHE A 65 1.73 2.02 24.45
CA PHE A 65 2.80 2.24 23.48
C PHE A 65 2.29 2.09 22.04
N GLY A 66 1.58 1.00 21.72
CA GLY A 66 0.99 0.80 20.39
C GLY A 66 0.03 1.90 19.97
N MET A 67 -0.82 2.35 20.89
CA MET A 67 -1.73 3.49 20.65
C MET A 67 -0.97 4.79 20.41
N HIS A 68 0.14 5.00 21.13
CA HIS A 68 0.99 6.18 20.92
C HIS A 68 1.63 6.18 19.54
N LEU A 69 2.22 5.05 19.12
CA LEU A 69 2.80 4.89 17.78
C LEU A 69 1.75 5.13 16.70
N LYS A 70 0.58 4.52 16.83
CA LYS A 70 -0.53 4.66 15.90
C LYS A 70 -0.98 6.11 15.76
N ARG A 71 -1.26 6.80 16.86
CA ARG A 71 -1.67 8.20 16.87
C ARG A 71 -0.59 9.14 16.31
N SER A 72 0.69 8.83 16.54
CA SER A 72 1.79 9.62 15.98
C SER A 72 1.83 9.50 14.46
N PHE A 73 1.70 8.29 13.93
CA PHE A 73 1.67 8.03 12.50
C PHE A 73 0.43 8.66 11.84
N GLU A 74 -0.77 8.44 12.41
CA GLU A 74 -2.03 8.99 11.90
C GLU A 74 -1.99 10.52 11.81
N ARG A 75 -1.49 11.21 12.85
CA ARG A 75 -1.35 12.68 12.84
C ARG A 75 -0.39 13.17 11.74
N ARG A 76 0.66 12.41 11.44
CA ARG A 76 1.60 12.78 10.38
C ARG A 76 0.99 12.54 9.00
N LEU A 77 0.34 11.40 8.82
CA LEU A 77 -0.39 11.08 7.60
C LEU A 77 -1.49 12.12 7.31
N GLU A 78 -2.25 12.53 8.32
CA GLU A 78 -3.29 13.56 8.19
C GLU A 78 -2.71 14.92 7.76
N ARG A 79 -1.55 15.32 8.28
CA ARG A 79 -0.86 16.55 7.83
C ARG A 79 -0.46 16.45 6.36
N MET A 80 0.14 15.32 5.95
CA MET A 80 0.50 15.09 4.54
C MET A 80 -0.73 15.14 3.64
N GLN A 81 -1.81 14.46 4.03
CA GLN A 81 -3.09 14.49 3.30
C GLN A 81 -3.69 15.91 3.22
N SER A 82 -3.56 16.71 4.30
CA SER A 82 -3.98 18.10 4.28
C SER A 82 -3.20 18.91 3.25
N CYS A 83 -1.86 18.76 3.22
CA CYS A 83 -1.02 19.44 2.21
C CYS A 83 -1.40 19.04 0.78
N VAL A 84 -1.72 17.76 0.55
CA VAL A 84 -2.19 17.28 -0.77
C VAL A 84 -3.55 17.91 -1.11
N ARG A 85 -4.52 17.88 -0.19
CA ARG A 85 -5.84 18.51 -0.40
C ARG A 85 -5.73 19.99 -0.74
N ASP A 86 -4.85 20.73 -0.04
CA ASP A 86 -4.64 22.14 -0.31
C ASP A 86 -4.00 22.36 -1.69
N ARG A 87 -3.07 21.50 -2.07
CA ARG A 87 -2.45 21.54 -3.41
C ARG A 87 -3.47 21.26 -4.52
N VAL A 88 -4.33 20.25 -4.32
CA VAL A 88 -5.43 19.92 -5.24
C VAL A 88 -6.36 21.12 -5.43
N LYS A 89 -6.74 21.84 -4.34
CA LYS A 89 -7.56 23.05 -4.42
C LYS A 89 -6.86 24.17 -5.17
N ILE A 90 -5.58 24.43 -4.89
CA ILE A 90 -4.78 25.47 -5.57
C ILE A 90 -4.69 25.20 -7.06
N LEU A 91 -4.46 23.94 -7.45
CA LEU A 91 -4.36 23.51 -8.84
C LEU A 91 -5.74 23.39 -9.53
N ARG A 92 -6.83 23.55 -8.77
CA ARG A 92 -8.21 23.38 -9.26
C ARG A 92 -8.43 22.05 -9.97
N ILE A 93 -7.84 20.97 -9.44
CA ILE A 93 -8.02 19.63 -10.00
C ILE A 93 -9.49 19.23 -9.80
N PRO A 94 -10.21 18.86 -10.87
CA PRO A 94 -11.60 18.48 -10.78
C PRO A 94 -11.77 17.19 -9.97
N SER A 95 -12.96 17.02 -9.37
CA SER A 95 -13.29 15.73 -8.74
C SER A 95 -13.58 14.71 -9.83
N TYR A 96 -12.80 13.65 -9.87
CA TYR A 96 -12.99 12.53 -10.82
C TYR A 96 -14.05 11.53 -10.34
N TYR A 97 -14.52 11.68 -9.11
CA TYR A 97 -15.57 10.86 -8.54
C TYR A 97 -16.83 11.69 -8.31
N ARG A 98 -17.98 11.14 -8.69
CA ARG A 98 -19.29 11.69 -8.35
C ARG A 98 -19.97 10.83 -7.28
N PRO A 99 -20.78 11.43 -6.41
CA PRO A 99 -21.61 10.65 -5.49
C PRO A 99 -22.60 9.79 -6.27
N LEU A 100 -23.00 8.67 -5.69
CA LEU A 100 -24.03 7.82 -6.28
C LEU A 100 -25.35 8.59 -6.35
N THR A 101 -26.04 8.46 -7.47
CA THR A 101 -27.45 8.86 -7.60
C THR A 101 -28.33 8.03 -6.66
N GLU A 102 -29.50 8.53 -6.32
CA GLU A 102 -30.42 7.82 -5.43
C GLU A 102 -30.77 6.42 -5.94
N LYS A 103 -30.99 6.28 -7.26
CA LYS A 103 -31.24 4.99 -7.91
C LYS A 103 -30.05 4.01 -7.76
N GLU A 104 -28.83 4.50 -8.00
CA GLU A 104 -27.61 3.72 -7.87
C GLU A 104 -27.36 3.29 -6.41
N ASN A 105 -27.58 4.21 -5.46
CA ASN A 105 -27.45 3.91 -4.03
C ASN A 105 -28.46 2.83 -3.57
N ASN A 106 -29.69 2.91 -4.05
CA ASN A 106 -30.70 1.89 -3.78
C ASN A 106 -30.34 0.54 -4.40
N LEU A 107 -29.74 0.54 -5.62
CA LEU A 107 -29.26 -0.68 -6.24
C LEU A 107 -28.12 -1.31 -5.41
N VAL A 108 -27.14 -0.54 -5.01
CA VAL A 108 -26.00 -0.98 -4.19
C VAL A 108 -26.49 -1.53 -2.83
N LYS A 109 -27.49 -0.88 -2.19
CA LYS A 109 -28.12 -1.39 -0.97
C LYS A 109 -28.78 -2.73 -1.20
N LYS A 110 -29.55 -2.88 -2.28
CA LYS A 110 -30.18 -4.17 -2.64
C LYS A 110 -29.14 -5.25 -2.90
N MET A 111 -28.07 -4.95 -3.62
CA MET A 111 -26.97 -5.89 -3.86
C MET A 111 -26.27 -6.32 -2.56
N LYS A 112 -26.07 -5.40 -1.60
CA LYS A 112 -25.53 -5.74 -0.27
C LYS A 112 -26.44 -6.66 0.52
N ILE A 113 -27.75 -6.40 0.51
CA ILE A 113 -28.73 -7.28 1.15
C ILE A 113 -28.71 -8.67 0.49
N CYS A 114 -28.71 -8.71 -0.83
CA CYS A 114 -28.61 -9.95 -1.60
C CYS A 114 -27.34 -10.74 -1.25
N SER A 115 -26.20 -10.05 -1.14
CA SER A 115 -24.92 -10.66 -0.71
C SER A 115 -25.05 -11.33 0.66
N VAL A 116 -25.63 -10.62 1.63
CA VAL A 116 -25.82 -11.17 2.99
C VAL A 116 -26.74 -12.39 2.96
N VAL A 117 -27.87 -12.30 2.26
CA VAL A 117 -28.82 -13.43 2.13
C VAL A 117 -28.15 -14.64 1.48
N THR A 118 -27.44 -14.42 0.35
CA THR A 118 -26.72 -15.49 -0.34
C THR A 118 -25.65 -16.12 0.56
N GLY A 119 -24.94 -15.30 1.35
CA GLY A 119 -23.94 -15.78 2.30
C GLY A 119 -24.55 -16.65 3.40
N VAL A 120 -25.66 -16.21 3.99
CA VAL A 120 -26.37 -16.96 5.04
C VAL A 120 -26.90 -18.28 4.48
N VAL A 121 -27.52 -18.27 3.31
CA VAL A 121 -28.01 -19.50 2.65
C VAL A 121 -26.84 -20.45 2.34
N GLY A 122 -25.73 -19.90 1.81
CA GLY A 122 -24.51 -20.66 1.56
C GLY A 122 -23.95 -21.32 2.82
N LEU A 123 -23.92 -20.60 3.94
CA LEU A 123 -23.50 -21.16 5.24
C LEU A 123 -24.42 -22.27 5.73
N ILE A 124 -25.72 -22.11 5.59
CA ILE A 124 -26.71 -23.13 5.98
C ILE A 124 -26.51 -24.42 5.15
N ILE A 125 -26.40 -24.30 3.84
CA ILE A 125 -26.17 -25.43 2.94
C ILE A 125 -24.82 -26.09 3.26
N PHE A 126 -23.78 -25.30 3.47
CA PHE A 126 -22.45 -25.77 3.84
C PHE A 126 -22.50 -26.58 5.16
N TYR A 127 -23.18 -26.05 6.18
CA TYR A 127 -23.35 -26.72 7.47
C TYR A 127 -24.10 -28.05 7.33
N TYR A 128 -25.20 -28.09 6.57
CA TYR A 128 -25.96 -29.33 6.34
C TYR A 128 -25.17 -30.38 5.56
N SER A 129 -24.22 -29.97 4.69
CA SER A 129 -23.37 -30.91 3.97
C SER A 129 -22.51 -31.80 4.89
N PHE A 130 -22.13 -31.31 6.06
CA PHE A 130 -21.41 -32.12 7.06
C PHE A 130 -22.29 -33.05 7.87
N ARG A 131 -23.58 -32.77 7.92
CA ARG A 131 -24.58 -33.65 8.62
C ARG A 131 -25.06 -34.79 7.75
N THR A 132 -25.02 -34.62 6.43
CA THR A 132 -25.46 -35.63 5.49
C THR A 132 -24.31 -36.57 5.12
N HIS A 133 -24.49 -37.87 5.36
CA HIS A 133 -23.54 -38.89 4.93
C HIS A 133 -24.08 -39.56 3.66
N GLY A 134 -23.23 -39.67 2.62
CA GLY A 134 -23.55 -40.32 1.38
C GLY A 134 -23.35 -39.49 0.11
N TYR A 135 -23.96 -39.95 -0.99
CA TYR A 135 -23.74 -39.37 -2.33
C TYR A 135 -24.10 -37.87 -2.47
N PHE A 136 -24.96 -37.32 -1.61
CA PHE A 136 -25.42 -35.95 -1.66
C PHE A 136 -24.52 -34.96 -0.90
N SER A 137 -23.56 -35.44 -0.11
CA SER A 137 -22.68 -34.54 0.70
C SER A 137 -21.75 -33.68 -0.15
N LEU A 138 -21.15 -34.23 -1.19
CA LEU A 138 -20.26 -33.52 -2.11
C LEU A 138 -20.96 -32.41 -2.92
N PRO A 139 -22.11 -32.69 -3.59
CA PRO A 139 -22.89 -31.66 -4.28
C PRO A 139 -23.34 -30.52 -3.35
N LEU A 140 -23.82 -30.84 -2.13
CA LEU A 140 -24.24 -29.83 -1.16
C LEU A 140 -23.07 -28.98 -0.69
N LEU A 141 -21.90 -29.59 -0.46
CA LEU A 141 -20.70 -28.89 -0.07
C LEU A 141 -20.24 -27.90 -1.17
N SER A 142 -20.23 -28.33 -2.43
CA SER A 142 -19.89 -27.49 -3.56
C SER A 142 -20.88 -26.32 -3.73
N LEU A 143 -22.16 -26.56 -3.58
CA LEU A 143 -23.20 -25.52 -3.68
C LEU A 143 -23.07 -24.49 -2.57
N GLY A 144 -22.83 -24.93 -1.33
CA GLY A 144 -22.57 -24.02 -0.20
C GLY A 144 -21.33 -23.14 -0.42
N LEU A 145 -20.26 -23.74 -0.92
CA LEU A 145 -19.01 -23.01 -1.23
C LEU A 145 -19.23 -21.96 -2.34
N ILE A 146 -19.94 -22.33 -3.41
CA ILE A 146 -20.28 -21.40 -4.50
C ILE A 146 -21.10 -20.21 -3.95
N GLY A 147 -22.08 -20.46 -3.07
CA GLY A 147 -22.88 -19.41 -2.44
C GLY A 147 -22.02 -18.46 -1.62
N LEU A 148 -21.06 -18.97 -0.85
CA LEU A 148 -20.13 -18.15 -0.07
C LEU A 148 -19.20 -17.31 -0.96
N LEU A 149 -18.67 -17.90 -2.02
CA LEU A 149 -17.83 -17.20 -2.99
C LEU A 149 -18.61 -16.10 -3.72
N ALA A 150 -19.84 -16.38 -4.15
CA ALA A 150 -20.70 -15.40 -4.79
C ALA A 150 -21.01 -14.22 -3.84
N SER A 151 -21.33 -14.52 -2.58
CA SER A 151 -21.54 -13.50 -1.55
C SER A 151 -20.31 -12.62 -1.38
N ALA A 152 -19.12 -13.20 -1.25
CA ALA A 152 -17.86 -12.47 -1.11
C ALA A 152 -17.60 -11.58 -2.33
N LEU A 153 -17.83 -12.10 -3.55
CA LEU A 153 -17.64 -11.35 -4.79
C LEU A 153 -18.57 -10.12 -4.86
N ILE A 154 -19.87 -10.31 -4.58
CA ILE A 154 -20.84 -9.21 -4.57
C ILE A 154 -20.46 -8.16 -3.53
N HIS A 155 -20.03 -8.61 -2.34
CA HIS A 155 -19.57 -7.70 -1.29
C HIS A 155 -18.36 -6.89 -1.73
N PHE A 156 -17.39 -7.53 -2.38
CA PHE A 156 -16.18 -6.88 -2.88
C PHE A 156 -16.52 -5.85 -3.98
N VAL A 157 -17.34 -6.22 -4.96
CA VAL A 157 -17.74 -5.31 -6.05
C VAL A 157 -18.52 -4.09 -5.55
N THR A 158 -19.36 -4.26 -4.53
CA THR A 158 -20.18 -3.15 -3.99
C THR A 158 -19.43 -2.25 -3.01
N ARG A 159 -18.24 -2.64 -2.56
CA ARG A 159 -17.45 -1.89 -1.57
C ARG A 159 -16.92 -0.57 -2.12
N GLY A 160 -16.31 -0.59 -3.31
CA GLY A 160 -15.73 0.59 -3.96
C GLY A 160 -16.77 1.70 -4.18
N PRO A 161 -17.84 1.47 -4.97
CA PRO A 161 -18.86 2.48 -5.22
C PRO A 161 -19.52 3.04 -3.95
N SER A 162 -19.65 2.21 -2.92
CA SER A 162 -20.25 2.66 -1.65
C SER A 162 -19.36 3.59 -0.85
N ARG A 163 -18.04 3.49 -1.03
CA ARG A 163 -17.06 4.26 -0.26
C ARG A 163 -16.62 5.51 -1.00
N ASP A 164 -16.29 5.36 -2.27
CA ASP A 164 -15.54 6.37 -3.03
C ASP A 164 -16.42 7.07 -4.09
N GLY A 165 -17.63 6.58 -4.32
CA GLY A 165 -18.51 7.04 -5.41
C GLY A 165 -18.20 6.32 -6.73
N VAL A 166 -18.68 6.90 -7.82
CA VAL A 166 -18.51 6.39 -9.19
C VAL A 166 -17.68 7.37 -9.99
N LEU A 167 -16.74 6.88 -10.78
CA LEU A 167 -15.95 7.71 -11.69
C LEU A 167 -16.90 8.47 -12.65
N ASN A 168 -16.63 9.75 -12.83
CA ASN A 168 -17.22 10.52 -13.91
C ASN A 168 -16.49 10.21 -15.24
N GLU A 169 -16.94 10.80 -16.35
CA GLU A 169 -16.35 10.56 -17.66
C GLU A 169 -14.87 10.97 -17.73
N GLU A 170 -14.54 12.15 -17.21
CA GLU A 170 -13.16 12.64 -17.10
C GLU A 170 -12.29 11.72 -16.22
N GLY A 171 -12.84 11.25 -15.10
CA GLY A 171 -12.14 10.33 -14.22
C GLY A 171 -11.89 8.98 -14.88
N ALA A 172 -12.82 8.48 -15.67
CA ALA A 172 -12.65 7.25 -16.44
C ALA A 172 -11.53 7.37 -17.47
N GLU A 173 -11.44 8.50 -18.17
CA GLU A 173 -10.36 8.79 -19.11
C GLU A 173 -9.01 8.85 -18.41
N VAL A 174 -8.92 9.56 -17.29
CA VAL A 174 -7.69 9.65 -16.49
C VAL A 174 -7.24 8.27 -16.01
N VAL A 175 -8.15 7.44 -15.49
CA VAL A 175 -7.83 6.08 -15.06
C VAL A 175 -7.36 5.22 -16.24
N TYR A 176 -8.01 5.35 -17.40
CA TYR A 176 -7.58 4.65 -18.61
C TYR A 176 -6.15 5.04 -19.03
N LEU A 177 -5.83 6.33 -19.04
CA LEU A 177 -4.47 6.81 -19.36
C LEU A 177 -3.43 6.31 -18.38
N TRP A 178 -3.71 6.34 -17.06
CA TRP A 178 -2.80 5.81 -16.05
C TRP A 178 -2.62 4.31 -16.13
N THR A 179 -3.68 3.56 -16.42
CA THR A 179 -3.60 2.10 -16.60
C THR A 179 -2.78 1.76 -17.86
N SER A 180 -2.97 2.52 -18.94
CA SER A 180 -2.18 2.37 -20.16
C SER A 180 -0.70 2.67 -19.92
N PHE A 181 -0.41 3.71 -19.13
CA PHE A 181 0.96 4.03 -18.73
C PHE A 181 1.58 2.93 -17.84
N GLU A 182 0.83 2.39 -16.88
CA GLU A 182 1.28 1.26 -16.05
C GLU A 182 1.57 0.02 -16.92
N ASN A 183 0.70 -0.28 -17.89
CA ASN A 183 0.92 -1.38 -18.84
C ASN A 183 2.19 -1.17 -19.66
N MET A 184 2.44 0.05 -20.15
CA MET A 184 3.69 0.40 -20.81
C MET A 184 4.91 0.16 -19.92
N LEU A 185 4.89 0.57 -18.65
CA LEU A 185 5.97 0.30 -17.69
C LEU A 185 6.16 -1.20 -17.46
N ARG A 186 5.06 -1.96 -17.39
CA ARG A 186 5.11 -3.41 -17.24
C ARG A 186 5.73 -4.07 -18.45
N ASP A 187 5.46 -3.57 -19.63
CA ASP A 187 5.89 -4.16 -20.91
C ASP A 187 7.12 -3.47 -21.52
N ILE A 188 7.76 -2.55 -20.80
CA ILE A 188 8.90 -1.74 -21.25
C ILE A 188 10.07 -2.59 -21.82
N ALA A 189 10.20 -3.84 -21.38
CA ALA A 189 11.22 -4.75 -21.88
C ALA A 189 10.95 -5.26 -23.32
N HIS A 190 9.75 -5.05 -23.83
CA HIS A 190 9.33 -5.45 -25.17
C HIS A 190 9.36 -4.30 -26.17
N LEU A 191 9.62 -3.06 -25.69
CA LEU A 191 9.81 -1.91 -26.57
C LEU A 191 11.12 -2.06 -27.37
N ASP A 192 11.10 -1.63 -28.61
CA ASP A 192 12.29 -1.63 -29.44
C ASP A 192 13.26 -0.49 -29.04
N LYS A 193 14.48 -0.52 -29.60
CA LYS A 193 15.50 0.47 -29.26
C LYS A 193 15.08 1.88 -29.67
N ALA A 194 14.42 2.05 -30.82
CA ALA A 194 13.98 3.35 -31.30
C ALA A 194 12.87 3.93 -30.41
N GLU A 195 11.93 3.08 -29.96
CA GLU A 195 10.89 3.49 -29.01
C GLU A 195 11.50 3.93 -27.67
N LEU A 196 12.48 3.16 -27.16
CA LEU A 196 13.18 3.49 -25.91
C LEU A 196 13.98 4.80 -26.02
N GLU A 197 14.69 5.02 -27.13
CA GLU A 197 15.44 6.26 -27.38
C GLU A 197 14.52 7.48 -27.55
N SER A 198 13.27 7.28 -27.97
CA SER A 198 12.28 8.36 -28.09
C SER A 198 11.74 8.86 -26.74
N ILE A 199 11.95 8.11 -25.65
CA ILE A 199 11.48 8.49 -24.32
C ILE A 199 12.37 9.59 -23.74
N VAL A 200 11.92 10.84 -23.85
CA VAL A 200 12.67 12.03 -23.37
C VAL A 200 12.61 12.19 -21.83
N VAL A 201 11.64 11.57 -21.16
CA VAL A 201 11.33 11.84 -19.73
C VAL A 201 11.73 10.71 -18.79
N TRP A 202 12.86 10.06 -19.02
CA TRP A 202 13.33 8.93 -18.21
C TRP A 202 13.38 9.22 -16.70
N ASN A 203 13.75 10.44 -16.30
CA ASN A 203 13.77 10.83 -14.88
C ASN A 203 12.39 10.68 -14.23
N ARG A 204 11.33 11.14 -14.91
CA ARG A 204 9.95 11.01 -14.42
C ARG A 204 9.45 9.58 -14.51
N LEU A 205 9.78 8.88 -15.58
CA LEU A 205 9.42 7.50 -15.79
C LEU A 205 9.94 6.60 -14.66
N LEU A 206 11.18 6.81 -14.22
CA LEU A 206 11.78 6.05 -13.10
C LEU A 206 11.05 6.30 -11.78
N VAL A 207 10.62 7.55 -11.51
CA VAL A 207 9.82 7.87 -10.32
C VAL A 207 8.49 7.10 -10.32
N TYR A 208 7.77 7.11 -11.43
CA TYR A 208 6.53 6.35 -11.55
C TYR A 208 6.76 4.84 -11.56
N ALA A 209 7.83 4.37 -12.19
CA ALA A 209 8.21 2.97 -12.14
C ALA A 209 8.47 2.50 -10.70
N THR A 210 9.05 3.35 -9.86
CA THR A 210 9.23 3.08 -8.42
C THR A 210 7.88 3.00 -7.72
N LEU A 211 6.97 3.92 -7.99
CA LEU A 211 5.62 3.93 -7.42
C LEU A 211 4.84 2.65 -7.76
N TYR A 212 4.91 2.20 -9.02
CA TYR A 212 4.23 0.99 -9.48
C TYR A 212 5.02 -0.31 -9.24
N GLY A 213 6.19 -0.26 -8.63
CA GLY A 213 7.02 -1.44 -8.34
C GLY A 213 7.81 -1.99 -9.53
N TYR A 214 7.89 -1.25 -10.63
CA TYR A 214 8.64 -1.65 -11.85
C TYR A 214 10.06 -1.06 -11.93
N ALA A 215 10.53 -0.34 -10.92
CA ALA A 215 11.84 0.34 -10.91
C ALA A 215 12.99 -0.58 -11.33
N LYS A 216 13.05 -1.80 -10.77
CA LYS A 216 14.08 -2.78 -11.08
C LYS A 216 14.09 -3.17 -12.56
N LYS A 217 12.91 -3.32 -13.17
CA LYS A 217 12.76 -3.67 -14.59
C LYS A 217 13.21 -2.52 -15.47
N VAL A 218 12.73 -1.31 -15.20
CA VAL A 218 13.11 -0.09 -15.91
C VAL A 218 14.61 0.16 -15.82
N ASN A 219 15.18 0.04 -14.61
CA ASN A 219 16.62 0.18 -14.38
C ASN A 219 17.45 -0.83 -15.21
N LYS A 220 17.01 -2.09 -15.28
CA LYS A 220 17.68 -3.12 -16.11
C LYS A 220 17.68 -2.73 -17.58
N ILE A 221 16.58 -2.21 -18.11
CA ILE A 221 16.45 -1.77 -19.50
C ILE A 221 17.35 -0.56 -19.77
N MET A 222 17.35 0.43 -18.87
CA MET A 222 18.23 1.60 -18.97
C MET A 222 19.71 1.18 -19.06
N LYS A 223 20.16 0.26 -18.21
CA LYS A 223 21.52 -0.28 -18.24
C LYS A 223 21.82 -1.03 -19.54
N LEU A 224 20.88 -1.85 -20.02
CA LEU A 224 21.04 -2.63 -21.24
C LEU A 224 21.22 -1.74 -22.48
N HIS A 225 20.48 -0.65 -22.56
CA HIS A 225 20.49 0.30 -23.67
C HIS A 225 21.40 1.51 -23.44
N ASN A 226 22.18 1.52 -22.34
CA ASN A 226 23.09 2.59 -21.98
C ASN A 226 22.42 3.98 -21.92
N ILE A 227 21.18 4.02 -21.44
CA ILE A 227 20.40 5.25 -21.30
C ILE A 227 20.91 6.03 -20.08
N GLN A 228 21.40 7.25 -20.32
CA GLN A 228 21.85 8.14 -19.27
C GLN A 228 20.76 9.16 -18.93
N LEU A 229 20.60 9.41 -17.63
CA LEU A 229 19.70 10.44 -17.14
C LEU A 229 20.39 11.81 -17.14
N GLU A 230 19.64 12.87 -17.40
CA GLU A 230 20.17 14.24 -17.31
C GLU A 230 20.64 14.61 -15.91
N ASN A 231 19.98 14.03 -14.88
CA ASN A 231 20.33 14.29 -13.48
C ASN A 231 21.39 13.30 -12.99
N ALA A 232 22.59 13.84 -12.66
CA ALA A 232 23.72 13.05 -12.18
C ALA A 232 23.40 12.24 -10.91
N ALA A 233 22.61 12.80 -9.97
CA ALA A 233 22.21 12.08 -8.76
C ALA A 233 21.28 10.89 -9.07
N MET A 234 20.40 11.04 -10.04
CA MET A 234 19.56 9.92 -10.51
C MET A 234 20.36 8.85 -11.24
N ASN A 235 21.39 9.24 -12.01
CA ASN A 235 22.33 8.29 -12.62
C ASN A 235 23.06 7.46 -11.56
N LEU A 236 23.53 8.08 -10.50
CA LEU A 236 24.16 7.40 -9.37
C LEU A 236 23.17 6.47 -8.66
N TYR A 237 21.96 6.96 -8.37
CA TYR A 237 20.90 6.15 -7.77
C TYR A 237 20.64 4.85 -8.57
N VAL A 238 20.56 4.96 -9.89
CA VAL A 238 20.31 3.83 -10.79
C VAL A 238 21.56 2.94 -10.92
N SER A 239 22.74 3.51 -11.10
CA SER A 239 23.98 2.75 -11.36
C SER A 239 24.46 1.98 -10.14
N CYS A 240 24.38 2.58 -8.96
CA CYS A 240 24.79 1.97 -7.70
C CYS A 240 23.74 1.02 -7.08
N GLY A 241 22.53 0.97 -7.64
CA GLY A 241 21.48 0.09 -7.14
C GLY A 241 20.88 0.54 -5.79
N TRP A 242 20.94 1.84 -5.50
CA TRP A 242 20.44 2.43 -4.24
C TRP A 242 18.91 2.38 -4.11
N ASP A 243 18.21 2.12 -5.21
CA ASP A 243 16.77 1.80 -5.21
C ASP A 243 16.43 0.69 -4.22
N LYS A 244 17.30 -0.30 -4.09
CA LYS A 244 17.14 -1.43 -3.18
C LYS A 244 17.26 -1.01 -1.71
N GLN A 245 18.25 -0.18 -1.38
CA GLN A 245 18.45 0.34 -0.02
C GLN A 245 17.29 1.26 0.39
N PHE A 246 16.90 2.18 -0.49
CA PHE A 246 15.75 3.05 -0.24
C PHE A 246 14.47 2.25 -0.02
N HIS A 247 14.23 1.23 -0.85
CA HIS A 247 13.07 0.36 -0.67
C HIS A 247 13.10 -0.38 0.66
N THR A 248 14.26 -0.88 1.07
CA THR A 248 14.43 -1.55 2.38
C THR A 248 14.11 -0.59 3.52
N SER A 249 14.64 0.63 3.49
CA SER A 249 14.35 1.65 4.50
C SER A 249 12.87 2.06 4.51
N ALA A 250 12.24 2.19 3.34
CA ALA A 250 10.82 2.50 3.23
C ALA A 250 9.92 1.38 3.79
N THR A 251 10.34 0.11 3.72
CA THR A 251 9.59 -1.02 4.31
C THR A 251 9.52 -0.94 5.83
N GLN A 252 10.41 -0.19 6.49
CA GLN A 252 10.35 0.06 7.94
C GLN A 252 9.04 0.77 8.33
N ILE A 253 8.48 1.60 7.47
CA ILE A 253 7.18 2.24 7.72
C ILE A 253 6.06 1.18 7.81
N ASN A 254 6.09 0.16 6.96
CA ASN A 254 5.13 -0.94 7.00
C ASN A 254 5.31 -1.77 8.28
N LEU A 255 6.55 -2.03 8.67
CA LEU A 255 6.85 -2.72 9.93
C LEU A 255 6.35 -1.90 11.13
N TYR A 256 6.62 -0.60 11.15
CA TYR A 256 6.15 0.31 12.20
C TYR A 256 4.62 0.28 12.34
N THR A 257 3.88 0.40 11.24
CA THR A 257 2.41 0.36 11.26
C THR A 257 1.87 -1.00 11.70
N SER A 258 2.53 -2.09 11.30
CA SER A 258 2.21 -3.45 11.76
C SER A 258 2.42 -3.60 13.26
N VAL A 259 3.58 -3.18 13.76
CA VAL A 259 3.92 -3.20 15.19
C VAL A 259 2.94 -2.33 15.99
N ALA A 260 2.64 -1.12 15.52
CA ALA A 260 1.69 -0.22 16.17
C ALA A 260 0.28 -0.83 16.27
N ASN A 261 -0.21 -1.46 15.21
CA ASN A 261 -1.51 -2.13 15.20
C ASN A 261 -1.52 -3.35 16.13
N THR A 262 -0.52 -4.21 16.04
CA THR A 262 -0.41 -5.42 16.89
C THR A 262 -0.31 -5.04 18.35
N ALA A 263 0.53 -4.06 18.69
CA ALA A 263 0.69 -3.59 20.07
C ALA A 263 -0.60 -2.96 20.61
N SER A 264 -1.31 -2.15 19.81
CA SER A 264 -2.54 -1.49 20.25
C SER A 264 -3.69 -2.46 20.56
N THR A 265 -3.63 -3.67 20.04
CA THR A 265 -4.61 -4.74 20.26
C THR A 265 -4.05 -5.93 21.06
N PHE A 266 -2.85 -5.76 21.61
CA PHE A 266 -2.16 -6.84 22.32
C PHE A 266 -2.98 -7.34 23.53
N SER A 267 -3.10 -8.67 23.64
CA SER A 267 -3.71 -9.34 24.78
C SER A 267 -2.97 -10.65 25.06
N VAL A 268 -2.70 -10.89 26.33
CA VAL A 268 -2.15 -12.17 26.79
C VAL A 268 -3.35 -13.03 27.18
N SER A 269 -3.61 -14.10 26.41
CA SER A 269 -4.64 -15.07 26.80
C SER A 269 -4.10 -15.93 27.92
N SER A 270 -4.68 -15.87 29.10
CA SER A 270 -4.40 -16.75 30.25
C SER A 270 -5.01 -18.15 30.06
N GLY A 271 -4.78 -18.76 28.89
CA GLY A 271 -5.18 -20.14 28.58
C GLY A 271 -3.97 -21.06 28.69
N SER A 272 -4.00 -22.00 29.59
CA SER A 272 -3.04 -23.12 29.70
C SER A 272 -2.99 -23.93 28.41
N GLY A 273 -2.03 -23.61 27.54
CA GLY A 273 -1.85 -24.33 26.28
C GLY A 273 -0.73 -23.69 25.48
N SER A 274 0.46 -24.30 25.59
CA SER A 274 1.60 -24.05 24.71
C SER A 274 1.15 -23.97 23.25
N SER A 275 1.10 -22.76 22.70
CA SER A 275 1.24 -22.58 21.26
C SER A 275 1.84 -21.20 21.03
N GLY A 276 3.08 -21.22 20.53
CA GLY A 276 3.77 -20.04 20.07
C GLY A 276 2.87 -19.22 19.17
N GLY A 277 2.55 -18.00 19.57
CA GLY A 277 1.89 -17.01 18.73
C GLY A 277 2.76 -16.75 17.49
N GLY A 278 2.51 -17.51 16.44
CA GLY A 278 3.08 -17.25 15.14
C GLY A 278 2.60 -15.89 14.68
N PHE A 279 3.52 -14.96 14.52
CA PHE A 279 3.29 -13.75 13.73
C PHE A 279 3.01 -14.17 12.29
N SER A 280 1.77 -14.49 11.97
CA SER A 280 1.35 -14.47 10.58
C SER A 280 1.32 -13.00 10.19
N GLY A 281 2.39 -12.54 9.58
CA GLY A 281 2.44 -11.27 8.89
C GLY A 281 1.43 -11.31 7.74
N GLY A 282 0.17 -11.05 8.06
CA GLY A 282 -0.83 -10.70 7.07
C GLY A 282 -0.37 -9.39 6.46
N GLY A 283 0.27 -9.48 5.28
CA GLY A 283 0.51 -8.34 4.42
C GLY A 283 -0.85 -7.77 4.03
N GLY A 284 -1.40 -6.94 4.90
CA GLY A 284 -2.49 -6.05 4.56
C GLY A 284 -1.95 -5.05 3.57
N GLY A 285 -2.04 -5.36 2.28
CA GLY A 285 -1.96 -4.38 1.23
C GLY A 285 -3.01 -3.32 1.51
N GLY A 286 -2.60 -2.27 2.20
CA GLY A 286 -3.34 -1.04 2.26
C GLY A 286 -3.41 -0.52 0.84
N SER A 287 -4.50 -0.79 0.15
CA SER A 287 -4.86 -0.03 -1.02
C SER A 287 -5.02 1.41 -0.54
N VAL A 288 -3.99 2.20 -0.75
CA VAL A 288 -4.11 3.65 -0.69
C VAL A 288 -5.10 3.99 -1.78
N GLY A 289 -6.34 4.25 -1.36
CA GLY A 289 -7.36 4.73 -2.28
C GLY A 289 -6.81 5.98 -2.94
N ALA A 290 -6.68 5.91 -4.25
CA ALA A 290 -6.37 7.07 -5.05
C ALA A 290 -7.43 8.12 -4.76
N PHE A 291 -6.98 9.34 -4.43
CA PHE A 291 -7.79 10.52 -4.22
C PHE A 291 -8.40 10.99 -5.52
#